data_be6cea4803264ccddace1c6472d46ddc
#
_entry.id   be6cea4803264ccddace1c6472d46ddc
#
_cell.length_a   1.000
_cell.length_b   1.000
_cell.length_c   1.000
_cell.angle_alpha   90.00
_cell.angle_beta   90.00
_cell.angle_gamma   90.00
#
_symmetry.space_group_name_H-M   'P 1'
#
loop_
_entity.id
_entity.type
_entity.pdbx_description
1 polymer ?
#
loop_
_entity_poly.entity_id
_entity_poly.type
_entity_poly.pdbx_seq_one_letter_code
_entity_poly.pdbx_strand_id
1 'polypeptide(L)'
;MPPMGQQAHVQVDGRGVLTIAIGTPKLVIDEYQDPICPPCAQFWADNGRDLSKAVADGKIALRLHSANFLDDKSASGDYSTRADASLLAVADLAGPNEVLRWQTALYSSVVQPEENAAVDHTSQQLGYLATYLDMPKEVSLAIAADTYRRGALDAAANTYDDLAKAGVVSVPATLVAARRVDTGRSNWLSELIGG
;
A
#
# COMPACT_ATOMS: atom_id res chain seq x y z
N MET A 1 0.70 19.15 15.54
CA MET A 1 -0.39 19.63 14.66
C MET A 1 0.26 20.09 13.35
N PRO A 2 -0.21 19.64 12.18
CA PRO A 2 0.28 20.19 10.92
C PRO A 2 -0.05 21.69 10.87
N PRO A 3 0.79 22.51 10.20
CA PRO A 3 0.53 23.92 10.05
C PRO A 3 -0.81 24.14 9.34
N MET A 4 -1.59 25.13 9.81
CA MET A 4 -2.89 25.46 9.22
C MET A 4 -2.74 25.75 7.74
N GLY A 5 -3.45 24.99 6.88
CA GLY A 5 -3.47 25.14 5.43
C GLY A 5 -2.88 23.99 4.61
N GLN A 6 -2.29 22.98 5.23
CA GLN A 6 -1.83 21.79 4.52
C GLN A 6 -2.94 20.74 4.48
N GLN A 7 -3.50 20.48 3.29
CA GLN A 7 -4.49 19.42 3.10
C GLN A 7 -3.81 18.07 2.95
N ALA A 8 -4.37 17.06 3.63
CA ALA A 8 -4.05 15.68 3.37
C ALA A 8 -4.62 15.29 1.99
N HIS A 9 -3.83 14.62 1.18
CA HIS A 9 -4.28 14.16 -0.14
C HIS A 9 -3.79 12.74 -0.44
N VAL A 10 -4.60 12.06 -1.22
CA VAL A 10 -4.26 10.80 -1.87
C VAL A 10 -4.34 11.04 -3.37
N GLN A 11 -3.39 10.52 -4.10
CA GLN A 11 -3.37 10.60 -5.55
C GLN A 11 -2.89 9.27 -6.12
N VAL A 12 -3.60 8.77 -7.13
CA VAL A 12 -3.14 7.67 -7.97
C VAL A 12 -2.73 8.27 -9.30
N ASP A 13 -1.48 8.10 -9.68
CA ASP A 13 -0.96 8.63 -10.95
C ASP A 13 -1.33 7.74 -12.15
N GLY A 14 -0.98 8.18 -13.38
CA GLY A 14 -1.25 7.42 -14.59
C GLY A 14 -0.52 6.07 -14.71
N ARG A 15 0.37 5.75 -13.76
CA ARG A 15 1.06 4.47 -13.65
C ARG A 15 0.50 3.59 -12.53
N GLY A 16 -0.51 4.07 -11.79
CA GLY A 16 -1.10 3.37 -10.66
C GLY A 16 -0.32 3.50 -9.35
N VAL A 17 0.69 4.36 -9.28
CA VAL A 17 1.41 4.64 -8.05
C VAL A 17 0.53 5.47 -7.12
N LEU A 18 0.30 4.95 -5.93
CA LEU A 18 -0.54 5.60 -4.93
C LEU A 18 0.32 6.45 -4.02
N THR A 19 0.15 7.77 -4.06
CA THR A 19 0.86 8.73 -3.21
C THR A 19 -0.03 9.23 -2.09
N ILE A 20 0.47 9.17 -0.86
CA ILE A 20 -0.20 9.68 0.35
C ILE A 20 0.69 10.76 0.96
N ALA A 21 0.17 11.97 1.13
CA ALA A 21 0.92 13.07 1.72
C ALA A 21 0.03 14.09 2.43
N ILE A 22 0.64 14.89 3.31
CA ILE A 22 0.06 16.13 3.83
C ILE A 22 0.97 17.29 3.38
N GLY A 23 0.39 18.22 2.62
CA GLY A 23 1.16 19.28 1.98
C GLY A 23 2.08 18.75 0.88
N THR A 24 3.27 19.32 0.79
CA THR A 24 4.30 18.98 -0.21
C THR A 24 5.63 18.62 0.45
N PRO A 25 5.72 17.45 1.11
CA PRO A 25 6.96 17.02 1.75
C PRO A 25 8.08 16.87 0.72
N LYS A 26 9.31 17.24 1.12
CA LYS A 26 10.49 17.08 0.26
C LYS A 26 11.01 15.64 0.24
N LEU A 27 10.79 14.92 1.33
CA LEU A 27 11.20 13.52 1.46
C LEU A 27 10.09 12.63 0.90
N VAL A 28 10.40 11.90 -0.16
CA VAL A 28 9.53 10.91 -0.78
C VAL A 28 10.10 9.53 -0.50
N ILE A 29 9.26 8.65 0.01
CA ILE A 29 9.59 7.24 0.26
C ILE A 29 8.75 6.40 -0.71
N ASP A 30 9.42 5.63 -1.56
CA ASP A 30 8.81 4.66 -2.45
C ASP A 30 8.86 3.28 -1.79
N GLU A 31 7.70 2.66 -1.58
CA GLU A 31 7.57 1.32 -1.02
C GLU A 31 6.99 0.36 -2.04
N TYR A 32 7.76 -0.63 -2.43
CA TYR A 32 7.39 -1.69 -3.36
C TYR A 32 6.97 -2.93 -2.58
N GLN A 33 5.79 -3.46 -2.88
CA GLN A 33 5.14 -4.45 -2.05
C GLN A 33 4.26 -5.42 -2.85
N ASP A 34 3.93 -6.57 -2.26
CA ASP A 34 2.93 -7.52 -2.75
C ASP A 34 2.05 -7.94 -1.57
N PRO A 35 0.71 -7.90 -1.69
CA PRO A 35 -0.21 -8.20 -0.61
C PRO A 35 -0.10 -9.60 0.01
N ILE A 36 0.44 -10.59 -0.69
CA ILE A 36 0.66 -11.95 -0.14
C ILE A 36 2.04 -12.07 0.52
N CYS A 37 3.00 -11.22 0.17
CA CYS A 37 4.40 -11.34 0.56
C CYS A 37 4.58 -11.31 2.10
N PRO A 38 5.04 -12.39 2.77
CA PRO A 38 5.21 -12.39 4.22
C PRO A 38 6.24 -11.37 4.73
N PRO A 39 7.41 -11.15 4.06
CA PRO A 39 8.31 -10.06 4.43
C PRO A 39 7.68 -8.67 4.31
N CYS A 40 6.71 -8.46 3.38
CA CYS A 40 5.98 -7.19 3.28
C CYS A 40 5.06 -6.97 4.49
N ALA A 41 4.41 -8.04 4.99
CA ALA A 41 3.64 -7.96 6.23
C ALA A 41 4.52 -7.62 7.42
N GLN A 42 5.69 -8.23 7.54
CA GLN A 42 6.64 -7.91 8.58
C GLN A 42 7.09 -6.45 8.49
N PHE A 43 7.40 -5.96 7.29
CA PHE A 43 7.73 -4.55 7.07
C PHE A 43 6.62 -3.61 7.60
N TRP A 44 5.36 -3.89 7.27
CA TRP A 44 4.23 -3.08 7.73
C TRP A 44 3.97 -3.20 9.23
N ALA A 45 4.18 -4.38 9.82
CA ALA A 45 4.08 -4.59 11.26
C ALA A 45 5.14 -3.76 12.02
N ASP A 46 6.37 -3.70 11.50
CA ASP A 46 7.48 -3.02 12.15
C ASP A 46 7.48 -1.50 11.90
N ASN A 47 7.06 -1.05 10.70
CA ASN A 47 7.28 0.33 10.24
C ASN A 47 5.97 1.11 9.98
N GLY A 48 4.85 0.43 9.79
CA GLY A 48 3.60 1.05 9.34
C GLY A 48 3.10 2.18 10.22
N ARG A 49 3.25 2.04 11.56
CA ARG A 49 2.87 3.08 12.52
C ARG A 49 3.71 4.36 12.35
N ASP A 50 5.01 4.21 12.23
CA ASP A 50 5.95 5.34 12.15
C ASP A 50 5.86 6.03 10.78
N LEU A 51 5.66 5.26 9.70
CA LEU A 51 5.37 5.78 8.38
C LEU A 51 4.07 6.58 8.37
N SER A 52 2.98 6.02 8.93
CA SER A 52 1.69 6.70 9.02
C SER A 52 1.80 8.01 9.83
N LYS A 53 2.55 7.97 10.94
CA LYS A 53 2.82 9.18 11.72
C LYS A 53 3.63 10.21 10.94
N ALA A 54 4.66 9.79 10.23
CA ALA A 54 5.50 10.70 9.43
C ALA A 54 4.71 11.36 8.29
N VAL A 55 3.78 10.62 7.66
CA VAL A 55 2.82 11.18 6.69
C VAL A 55 1.90 12.19 7.39
N ALA A 56 1.29 11.82 8.52
CA ALA A 56 0.36 12.69 9.28
C ALA A 56 1.05 13.98 9.77
N ASP A 57 2.33 13.92 10.11
CA ASP A 57 3.15 15.07 10.49
C ASP A 57 3.60 15.93 9.28
N GLY A 58 3.28 15.54 8.04
CA GLY A 58 3.71 16.23 6.81
C GLY A 58 5.22 16.14 6.54
N LYS A 59 5.90 15.14 7.11
CA LYS A 59 7.35 14.96 6.98
C LYS A 59 7.74 14.20 5.74
N ILE A 60 6.89 13.28 5.30
CA ILE A 60 7.13 12.44 4.12
C ILE A 60 5.91 12.41 3.20
N ALA A 61 6.15 12.20 1.91
CA ALA A 61 5.19 11.61 1.00
C ALA A 61 5.50 10.11 0.89
N LEU A 62 4.51 9.26 1.11
CA LEU A 62 4.61 7.81 0.96
C LEU A 62 4.00 7.42 -0.38
N ARG A 63 4.78 6.73 -1.21
CA ARG A 63 4.35 6.21 -2.50
C ARG A 63 4.32 4.69 -2.45
N LEU A 64 3.17 4.12 -2.69
CA LEU A 64 2.95 2.67 -2.71
C LEU A 64 2.97 2.17 -4.16
N HIS A 65 3.85 1.22 -4.41
CA HIS A 65 4.01 0.54 -5.69
C HIS A 65 3.60 -0.92 -5.51
N SER A 66 2.41 -1.24 -5.97
CA SER A 66 1.84 -2.57 -5.83
C SER A 66 2.33 -3.51 -6.91
N ALA A 67 2.73 -4.71 -6.51
CA ALA A 67 3.05 -5.84 -7.37
C ALA A 67 2.09 -7.01 -7.09
N ASN A 68 1.97 -7.91 -8.03
CA ASN A 68 1.15 -9.12 -7.91
C ASN A 68 1.94 -10.38 -8.28
N PHE A 69 3.24 -10.41 -7.90
CA PHE A 69 4.13 -11.55 -8.15
C PHE A 69 3.60 -12.87 -7.60
N LEU A 70 2.85 -12.78 -6.49
CA LEU A 70 2.41 -13.92 -5.72
C LEU A 70 0.96 -14.31 -5.98
N ASP A 71 0.31 -13.74 -7.00
CA ASP A 71 -1.05 -14.12 -7.36
C ASP A 71 -1.19 -15.64 -7.55
N ASP A 72 -0.22 -16.29 -8.22
CA ASP A 72 -0.17 -17.74 -8.44
C ASP A 72 0.03 -18.56 -7.15
N LYS A 73 0.38 -17.94 -6.04
CA LYS A 73 0.53 -18.52 -4.71
C LYS A 73 -0.73 -18.40 -3.86
N SER A 74 -1.76 -17.71 -4.34
CA SER A 74 -3.06 -17.62 -3.67
C SER A 74 -3.99 -18.76 -4.09
N ALA A 75 -4.96 -19.08 -3.24
CA ALA A 75 -5.96 -20.11 -3.54
C ALA A 75 -6.79 -19.78 -4.79
N SER A 76 -7.09 -18.49 -4.99
CA SER A 76 -7.85 -17.98 -6.13
C SER A 76 -7.02 -17.72 -7.38
N GLY A 77 -5.69 -17.61 -7.24
CA GLY A 77 -4.79 -17.23 -8.34
C GLY A 77 -4.77 -15.74 -8.64
N ASP A 78 -5.34 -14.87 -7.78
CA ASP A 78 -5.46 -13.44 -8.04
C ASP A 78 -5.64 -12.55 -6.79
N TYR A 79 -5.27 -13.06 -5.60
CA TYR A 79 -5.50 -12.31 -4.36
C TYR A 79 -4.71 -11.00 -4.29
N SER A 80 -3.44 -10.96 -4.71
CA SER A 80 -2.66 -9.73 -4.70
C SER A 80 -3.32 -8.67 -5.59
N THR A 81 -3.75 -9.04 -6.78
CA THR A 81 -4.51 -8.14 -7.69
C THR A 81 -5.78 -7.61 -7.03
N ARG A 82 -6.57 -8.46 -6.34
CA ARG A 82 -7.80 -8.01 -5.65
C ARG A 82 -7.53 -7.11 -4.46
N ALA A 83 -6.52 -7.42 -3.67
CA ALA A 83 -6.11 -6.60 -2.53
C ALA A 83 -5.67 -5.21 -3.00
N ASP A 84 -4.88 -5.12 -4.07
CA ASP A 84 -4.46 -3.86 -4.67
C ASP A 84 -5.64 -3.10 -5.30
N ALA A 85 -6.57 -3.79 -5.97
CA ALA A 85 -7.80 -3.19 -6.47
C ALA A 85 -8.63 -2.57 -5.33
N SER A 86 -8.68 -3.25 -4.17
CA SER A 86 -9.36 -2.72 -2.98
C SER A 86 -8.66 -1.48 -2.42
N LEU A 87 -7.33 -1.44 -2.42
CA LEU A 87 -6.56 -0.27 -2.00
C LEU A 87 -6.79 0.93 -2.92
N LEU A 88 -6.86 0.71 -4.24
CA LEU A 88 -7.20 1.76 -5.21
C LEU A 88 -8.63 2.28 -5.01
N ALA A 89 -9.60 1.42 -4.66
CA ALA A 89 -10.95 1.84 -4.35
C ALA A 89 -10.99 2.76 -3.10
N VAL A 90 -10.24 2.40 -2.06
CA VAL A 90 -10.12 3.25 -0.85
C VAL A 90 -9.44 4.58 -1.20
N ALA A 91 -8.42 4.56 -2.06
CA ALA A 91 -7.71 5.76 -2.46
C ALA A 91 -8.59 6.75 -3.24
N ASP A 92 -9.45 6.25 -4.10
CA ASP A 92 -10.32 7.09 -4.94
C ASP A 92 -11.57 7.60 -4.19
N LEU A 93 -12.13 6.78 -3.30
CA LEU A 93 -13.47 7.01 -2.70
C LEU A 93 -13.42 7.42 -1.22
N ALA A 94 -12.24 7.40 -0.59
CA ALA A 94 -12.09 7.77 0.81
C ALA A 94 -10.97 8.82 0.97
N GLY A 95 -10.16 8.71 1.99
CA GLY A 95 -9.10 9.69 2.27
C GLY A 95 -7.79 9.05 2.72
N PRO A 96 -6.76 9.87 2.95
CA PRO A 96 -5.42 9.36 3.28
C PRO A 96 -5.38 8.51 4.56
N ASN A 97 -6.16 8.84 5.56
CA ASN A 97 -6.24 8.06 6.80
C ASN A 97 -6.83 6.68 6.54
N GLU A 98 -7.88 6.61 5.71
CA GLU A 98 -8.56 5.38 5.33
C GLU A 98 -7.62 4.49 4.51
N VAL A 99 -6.83 5.06 3.61
CA VAL A 99 -5.80 4.32 2.85
C VAL A 99 -4.77 3.69 3.79
N LEU A 100 -4.22 4.43 4.74
CA LEU A 100 -3.24 3.91 5.69
C LEU A 100 -3.84 2.83 6.62
N ARG A 101 -5.10 2.99 7.04
CA ARG A 101 -5.83 1.99 7.81
C ARG A 101 -6.08 0.72 6.99
N TRP A 102 -6.49 0.87 5.73
CA TRP A 102 -6.74 -0.25 4.82
C TRP A 102 -5.44 -1.00 4.51
N GLN A 103 -4.38 -0.29 4.21
CA GLN A 103 -3.04 -0.84 4.02
C GLN A 103 -2.62 -1.70 5.22
N THR A 104 -2.77 -1.18 6.44
CA THR A 104 -2.46 -1.93 7.66
C THR A 104 -3.35 -3.17 7.81
N ALA A 105 -4.62 -3.09 7.45
CA ALA A 105 -5.55 -4.22 7.51
C ALA A 105 -5.17 -5.33 6.53
N LEU A 106 -4.82 -4.99 5.29
CA LEU A 106 -4.42 -5.95 4.25
C LEU A 106 -3.21 -6.79 4.67
N TYR A 107 -2.25 -6.20 5.39
CA TYR A 107 -1.04 -6.90 5.86
C TYR A 107 -1.18 -7.49 7.28
N SER A 108 -2.38 -7.45 7.87
CA SER A 108 -2.61 -8.10 9.14
C SER A 108 -2.70 -9.63 8.99
N SER A 109 -2.31 -10.37 10.03
CA SER A 109 -2.40 -11.84 10.06
C SER A 109 -3.82 -12.40 9.94
N VAL A 110 -4.84 -11.53 10.02
CA VAL A 110 -6.26 -11.92 9.86
C VAL A 110 -6.69 -11.83 8.39
N VAL A 111 -6.05 -10.96 7.61
CA VAL A 111 -6.46 -10.65 6.22
C VAL A 111 -5.48 -11.18 5.20
N GLN A 112 -4.19 -11.05 5.44
CA GLN A 112 -3.17 -11.56 4.52
C GLN A 112 -3.23 -13.11 4.50
N PRO A 113 -3.44 -13.75 3.34
CA PRO A 113 -3.33 -15.21 3.25
C PRO A 113 -1.85 -15.64 3.31
N GLU A 114 -1.61 -16.83 3.80
CA GLU A 114 -0.31 -17.48 3.63
C GLU A 114 -0.12 -17.92 2.17
N GLU A 115 1.12 -17.95 1.71
CA GLU A 115 1.46 -18.52 0.40
C GLU A 115 1.01 -19.98 0.33
N ASN A 116 0.35 -20.35 -0.75
CA ASN A 116 -0.22 -21.68 -0.99
C ASN A 116 -1.28 -22.12 0.04
N ALA A 117 -1.90 -21.18 0.76
CA ALA A 117 -3.05 -21.48 1.59
C ALA A 117 -4.21 -22.07 0.77
N ALA A 118 -5.06 -22.85 1.41
CA ALA A 118 -6.22 -23.48 0.76
C ALA A 118 -7.36 -22.46 0.47
N VAL A 119 -7.32 -21.30 1.10
CA VAL A 119 -8.35 -20.26 0.99
C VAL A 119 -7.70 -18.87 1.04
N ASP A 120 -8.34 -17.91 0.41
CA ASP A 120 -8.05 -16.48 0.55
C ASP A 120 -9.36 -15.67 0.55
N HIS A 121 -9.27 -14.38 0.83
CA HIS A 121 -10.45 -13.51 0.87
C HIS A 121 -10.92 -13.14 -0.54
N THR A 122 -12.20 -13.37 -0.82
CA THR A 122 -12.87 -12.88 -2.03
C THR A 122 -13.04 -11.37 -1.98
N SER A 123 -13.28 -10.72 -3.13
CA SER A 123 -13.62 -9.29 -3.20
C SER A 123 -14.83 -8.94 -2.31
N GLN A 124 -15.83 -9.83 -2.22
CA GLN A 124 -16.99 -9.65 -1.33
C GLN A 124 -16.60 -9.65 0.14
N GLN A 125 -15.71 -10.56 0.56
CA GLN A 125 -15.22 -10.61 1.95
C GLN A 125 -14.37 -9.38 2.28
N LEU A 126 -13.53 -8.91 1.35
CA LEU A 126 -12.82 -7.63 1.52
C LEU A 126 -13.80 -6.45 1.61
N GLY A 127 -14.90 -6.43 0.83
CA GLY A 127 -15.97 -5.44 0.95
C GLY A 127 -16.66 -5.47 2.32
N TYR A 128 -16.88 -6.66 2.89
CA TYR A 128 -17.41 -6.78 4.27
C TYR A 128 -16.40 -6.27 5.31
N LEU A 129 -15.10 -6.54 5.12
CA LEU A 129 -14.05 -5.99 5.98
C LEU A 129 -14.06 -4.45 5.94
N ALA A 130 -14.19 -3.86 4.76
CA ALA A 130 -14.28 -2.41 4.61
C ALA A 130 -15.49 -1.84 5.40
N THR A 131 -16.64 -2.53 5.34
CA THR A 131 -17.80 -2.15 6.17
C THR A 131 -17.51 -2.28 7.66
N TYR A 132 -16.86 -3.35 8.08
CA TYR A 132 -16.47 -3.58 9.49
C TYR A 132 -15.50 -2.50 10.01
N LEU A 133 -14.65 -1.97 9.14
CA LEU A 133 -13.72 -0.89 9.44
C LEU A 133 -14.35 0.51 9.27
N ASP A 134 -15.68 0.62 9.22
CA ASP A 134 -16.40 1.88 9.06
C ASP A 134 -15.96 2.72 7.84
N MET A 135 -15.60 2.04 6.74
CA MET A 135 -15.32 2.72 5.47
C MET A 135 -16.64 3.24 4.84
N PRO A 136 -16.58 4.29 4.01
CA PRO A 136 -17.74 4.74 3.25
C PRO A 136 -18.39 3.59 2.48
N LYS A 137 -19.73 3.59 2.40
CA LYS A 137 -20.49 2.51 1.75
C LYS A 137 -20.09 2.29 0.29
N GLU A 138 -19.80 3.37 -0.43
CA GLU A 138 -19.31 3.33 -1.82
C GLU A 138 -17.98 2.58 -1.95
N VAL A 139 -17.07 2.71 -0.99
CA VAL A 139 -15.82 1.94 -0.93
C VAL A 139 -16.12 0.45 -0.81
N SER A 140 -16.96 0.07 0.17
CA SER A 140 -17.30 -1.34 0.41
C SER A 140 -17.96 -1.98 -0.82
N LEU A 141 -18.82 -1.25 -1.51
CA LEU A 141 -19.47 -1.71 -2.74
C LEU A 141 -18.50 -1.83 -3.90
N ALA A 142 -17.60 -0.85 -4.09
CA ALA A 142 -16.60 -0.87 -5.14
C ALA A 142 -15.61 -2.03 -4.97
N ILE A 143 -15.18 -2.30 -3.72
CA ILE A 143 -14.33 -3.45 -3.38
C ILE A 143 -15.07 -4.76 -3.68
N ALA A 144 -16.30 -4.92 -3.20
CA ALA A 144 -17.07 -6.14 -3.40
C ALA A 144 -17.34 -6.45 -4.89
N ALA A 145 -17.46 -5.41 -5.72
CA ALA A 145 -17.64 -5.51 -7.17
C ALA A 145 -16.32 -5.62 -7.96
N ASP A 146 -15.17 -5.57 -7.28
CA ASP A 146 -13.82 -5.60 -7.91
C ASP A 146 -13.65 -4.52 -9.00
N THR A 147 -14.21 -3.33 -8.76
CA THR A 147 -14.34 -2.26 -9.75
C THR A 147 -12.96 -1.77 -10.26
N TYR A 148 -11.94 -1.79 -9.41
CA TYR A 148 -10.60 -1.27 -9.71
C TYR A 148 -9.61 -2.32 -10.20
N ARG A 149 -10.06 -3.55 -10.48
CA ARG A 149 -9.21 -4.67 -10.92
C ARG A 149 -8.29 -4.31 -12.09
N ARG A 150 -8.83 -3.67 -13.11
CA ARG A 150 -8.02 -3.27 -14.27
C ARG A 150 -6.90 -2.32 -13.89
N GLY A 151 -7.20 -1.33 -13.04
CA GLY A 151 -6.20 -0.40 -12.52
C GLY A 151 -5.09 -1.09 -11.72
N ALA A 152 -5.43 -2.10 -10.92
CA ALA A 152 -4.46 -2.90 -10.17
C ALA A 152 -3.52 -3.70 -11.08
N LEU A 153 -4.05 -4.32 -12.14
CA LEU A 153 -3.23 -5.03 -13.15
C LEU A 153 -2.28 -4.07 -13.87
N ASP A 154 -2.75 -2.90 -14.26
CA ASP A 154 -1.93 -1.89 -14.94
C ASP A 154 -0.85 -1.32 -13.99
N ALA A 155 -1.19 -1.10 -12.70
CA ALA A 155 -0.25 -0.68 -11.67
C ALA A 155 0.86 -1.73 -11.44
N ALA A 156 0.50 -3.01 -11.33
CA ALA A 156 1.47 -4.09 -11.15
C ALA A 156 2.44 -4.19 -12.33
N ALA A 157 1.93 -4.12 -13.57
CA ALA A 157 2.77 -4.13 -14.77
C ALA A 157 3.79 -2.96 -14.77
N ASN A 158 3.36 -1.76 -14.36
CA ASN A 158 4.24 -0.61 -14.23
C ASN A 158 5.25 -0.76 -13.09
N THR A 159 4.84 -1.39 -11.98
CA THR A 159 5.72 -1.68 -10.84
C THR A 159 6.85 -2.63 -11.23
N TYR A 160 6.58 -3.65 -12.07
CA TYR A 160 7.61 -4.55 -12.59
C TYR A 160 8.67 -3.80 -13.40
N ASP A 161 8.24 -2.88 -14.27
CA ASP A 161 9.14 -2.04 -15.04
C ASP A 161 10.02 -1.16 -14.15
N ASP A 162 9.45 -0.59 -13.09
CA ASP A 162 10.16 0.30 -12.18
C ASP A 162 11.16 -0.46 -11.30
N LEU A 163 10.79 -1.65 -10.82
CA LEU A 163 11.70 -2.55 -10.11
C LEU A 163 12.89 -2.96 -10.99
N ALA A 164 12.64 -3.33 -12.24
CA ALA A 164 13.68 -3.70 -13.19
C ALA A 164 14.66 -2.53 -13.45
N LYS A 165 14.14 -1.30 -13.65
CA LYS A 165 14.95 -0.10 -13.83
C LYS A 165 15.78 0.25 -12.59
N ALA A 166 15.24 0.02 -11.40
CA ALA A 166 15.91 0.24 -10.12
C ALA A 166 16.90 -0.87 -9.75
N GLY A 167 16.97 -1.96 -10.52
CA GLY A 167 17.78 -3.14 -10.19
C GLY A 167 17.31 -3.89 -8.95
N VAL A 168 16.01 -3.75 -8.60
CA VAL A 168 15.39 -4.40 -7.45
C VAL A 168 14.71 -5.69 -7.91
N VAL A 169 15.06 -6.80 -7.28
CA VAL A 169 14.61 -8.15 -7.68
C VAL A 169 13.61 -8.78 -6.71
N SER A 170 13.27 -8.10 -5.64
CA SER A 170 12.37 -8.63 -4.61
C SER A 170 11.67 -7.53 -3.84
N VAL A 171 10.49 -7.85 -3.28
CA VAL A 171 9.76 -7.02 -2.32
C VAL A 171 9.83 -7.64 -0.91
N PRO A 172 9.70 -6.85 0.17
CA PRO A 172 9.56 -5.40 0.16
C PRO A 172 10.84 -4.69 -0.27
N ALA A 173 10.67 -3.51 -0.87
CA ALA A 173 11.81 -2.67 -1.20
C ALA A 173 11.45 -1.19 -0.99
N THR A 174 12.14 -0.57 -0.05
CA THR A 174 12.01 0.85 0.26
C THR A 174 13.09 1.62 -0.46
N LEU A 175 12.72 2.63 -1.26
CA LEU A 175 13.64 3.51 -1.95
C LEU A 175 13.42 4.98 -1.56
N VAL A 176 14.51 5.72 -1.49
CA VAL A 176 14.52 7.17 -1.37
C VAL A 176 15.45 7.73 -2.46
N ALA A 177 14.94 8.61 -3.30
CA ALA A 177 15.66 9.14 -4.45
C ALA A 177 16.31 8.02 -5.30
N ALA A 178 15.54 6.97 -5.58
CA ALA A 178 15.94 5.76 -6.32
C ALA A 178 17.09 4.95 -5.68
N ARG A 179 17.38 5.15 -4.41
CA ARG A 179 18.37 4.36 -3.67
C ARG A 179 17.68 3.50 -2.62
N ARG A 180 18.00 2.21 -2.58
CA ARG A 180 17.46 1.28 -1.60
C ARG A 180 17.91 1.68 -0.19
N VAL A 181 16.95 1.66 0.74
CA VAL A 181 17.16 1.94 2.17
C VAL A 181 17.16 0.62 2.93
N ASP A 182 18.07 0.48 3.89
CA ASP A 182 18.05 -0.63 4.85
C ASP A 182 17.04 -0.31 5.96
N THR A 183 15.87 -0.90 5.88
CA THR A 183 14.76 -0.72 6.83
C THR A 183 14.83 -1.68 8.03
N GLY A 184 15.81 -2.57 8.08
CA GLY A 184 16.03 -3.47 9.23
C GLY A 184 16.56 -2.76 10.48
N ARG A 185 17.03 -1.51 10.36
CA ARG A 185 17.47 -0.69 11.48
C ARG A 185 16.29 0.09 12.06
N SER A 186 16.09 0.03 13.37
CA SER A 186 14.94 0.66 14.05
C SER A 186 14.85 2.19 13.92
N ASN A 187 15.96 2.85 13.56
CA ASN A 187 16.06 4.31 13.44
C ASN A 187 16.13 4.85 12.01
N TRP A 188 16.01 3.98 10.99
CA TRP A 188 16.19 4.34 9.57
C TRP A 188 15.32 5.53 9.16
N LEU A 189 14.02 5.54 9.53
CA LEU A 189 13.09 6.59 9.16
C LEU A 189 13.42 7.91 9.87
N SER A 190 13.75 7.86 11.16
CA SER A 190 14.12 9.04 11.94
C SER A 190 15.42 9.69 11.46
N GLU A 191 16.40 8.90 11.03
CA GLU A 191 17.62 9.40 10.40
C GLU A 191 17.33 10.14 9.10
N LEU A 192 16.45 9.60 8.24
CA LEU A 192 16.04 10.26 6.98
C LEU A 192 15.27 11.56 7.20
N ILE A 193 14.44 11.62 8.24
CA ILE A 193 13.63 12.81 8.56
C ILE A 193 14.47 13.90 9.25
N GLY A 194 15.49 13.50 10.00
CA GLY A 194 16.32 14.41 10.81
C GLY A 194 17.54 14.98 10.08
N GLY A 195 17.92 14.45 8.93
CA GLY A 195 19.00 14.94 8.07
C GLY A 195 18.50 15.95 7.08
#